data_79a88b7edaaeb08717e0da7eb2dbe728
#
_entry.id   79a88b7edaaeb08717e0da7eb2dbe728
#
_cell.length_a   1.000
_cell.length_b   1.000
_cell.length_c   1.000
_cell.angle_alpha   90.00
_cell.angle_beta   90.00
_cell.angle_gamma   90.00
#
_symmetry.space_group_name_H-M   'P 1'
#
loop_
_entity.id
_entity.type
_entity.pdbx_description
1 polymer ?
#
loop_
_entity_poly.entity_id
_entity_poly.type
_entity_poly.pdbx_seq_one_letter_code
_entity_poly.pdbx_strand_id
1 'polypeptide(L)'
;MRDALAQTVDAIAVAAGKVGRDPTSVRLIAATKTLSVQHLVMAINAGLRIFGENRVQEGLVKMHALTARDLPEQFFANLSWHMIGHLQKNKVKSVVGNFDLIHSVDSLALAQAIDDRARSVETSQQILLQVNVSGESSKYGLSPTVVRSTVHEIASMKHVHLRGLMTIPPFAGTEKQTRAIFRRLRSLATEIESEAIDGVELTELSMGMSDDYEIAIEEGATMVRIGRGIFGERKVVS
;
A
#
# COMPACT_ATOMS: atom_id res chain seq x y z
N MET A 1 21.20 2.27 -7.14
CA MET A 1 20.07 2.47 -6.17
C MET A 1 19.89 3.94 -5.79
N ARG A 2 20.90 4.66 -5.26
CA ARG A 2 20.73 6.09 -4.88
C ARG A 2 20.26 6.94 -6.05
N ASP A 3 20.89 6.83 -7.19
CA ASP A 3 20.53 7.61 -8.39
C ASP A 3 19.11 7.25 -8.88
N ALA A 4 18.77 5.95 -8.89
CA ALA A 4 17.43 5.50 -9.26
C ALA A 4 16.36 5.99 -8.29
N LEU A 5 16.68 6.04 -6.98
CA LEU A 5 15.77 6.61 -5.98
C LEU A 5 15.60 8.13 -6.20
N ALA A 6 16.70 8.86 -6.42
CA ALA A 6 16.63 10.30 -6.70
C ALA A 6 15.76 10.58 -7.94
N GLN A 7 16.02 9.87 -9.05
CA GLN A 7 15.20 9.97 -10.27
C GLN A 7 13.71 9.67 -10.01
N THR A 8 13.42 8.67 -9.17
CA THR A 8 12.02 8.33 -8.80
C THR A 8 11.38 9.46 -8.01
N VAL A 9 12.09 10.04 -7.04
CA VAL A 9 11.60 11.16 -6.22
C VAL A 9 11.37 12.39 -7.09
N ASP A 10 12.29 12.71 -8.00
CA ASP A 10 12.17 13.81 -8.96
C ASP A 10 10.95 13.62 -9.87
N ALA A 11 10.74 12.40 -10.39
CA ALA A 11 9.59 12.09 -11.23
C ALA A 11 8.26 12.21 -10.46
N ILE A 12 8.22 11.80 -9.18
CA ILE A 12 7.07 12.03 -8.30
C ILE A 12 6.79 13.52 -8.15
N ALA A 13 7.83 14.33 -7.93
CA ALA A 13 7.68 15.77 -7.78
C ALA A 13 7.16 16.42 -9.08
N VAL A 14 7.68 16.02 -10.24
CA VAL A 14 7.22 16.50 -11.54
C VAL A 14 5.76 16.12 -11.78
N ALA A 15 5.37 14.87 -11.53
CA ALA A 15 4.00 14.41 -11.72
C ALA A 15 3.01 15.14 -10.80
N ALA A 16 3.36 15.35 -9.53
CA ALA A 16 2.55 16.11 -8.58
C ALA A 16 2.41 17.59 -9.02
N GLY A 17 3.53 18.21 -9.43
CA GLY A 17 3.57 19.59 -9.91
C GLY A 17 2.70 19.84 -11.14
N LYS A 18 2.61 18.90 -12.08
CA LYS A 18 1.74 18.98 -13.28
C LYS A 18 0.26 19.22 -12.92
N VAL A 19 -0.18 18.77 -11.76
CA VAL A 19 -1.58 18.87 -11.31
C VAL A 19 -1.73 19.79 -10.08
N GLY A 20 -0.72 20.61 -9.79
CA GLY A 20 -0.75 21.59 -8.71
C GLY A 20 -0.75 21.00 -7.31
N ARG A 21 -0.25 19.76 -7.14
CA ARG A 21 -0.15 19.09 -5.83
C ARG A 21 1.24 19.28 -5.22
N ASP A 22 1.28 19.36 -3.90
CA ASP A 22 2.53 19.26 -3.15
C ASP A 22 3.11 17.86 -3.31
N PRO A 23 4.38 17.70 -3.77
CA PRO A 23 5.06 16.41 -3.86
C PRO A 23 5.08 15.63 -2.54
N THR A 24 5.13 16.31 -1.39
CA THR A 24 5.12 15.68 -0.06
C THR A 24 3.80 15.00 0.28
N SER A 25 2.72 15.30 -0.47
CA SER A 25 1.43 14.62 -0.36
C SER A 25 1.45 13.21 -0.93
N VAL A 26 2.55 12.78 -1.58
CA VAL A 26 2.70 11.46 -2.19
C VAL A 26 3.78 10.66 -1.45
N ARG A 27 3.38 9.59 -0.80
CA ARG A 27 4.29 8.68 -0.12
C ARG A 27 4.81 7.58 -1.05
N LEU A 28 6.13 7.44 -1.08
CA LEU A 28 6.81 6.38 -1.82
C LEU A 28 6.92 5.13 -0.95
N ILE A 29 6.27 4.05 -1.35
CA ILE A 29 6.39 2.74 -0.75
C ILE A 29 7.36 1.91 -1.59
N ALA A 30 8.49 1.57 -1.00
CA ALA A 30 9.48 0.73 -1.62
C ALA A 30 9.04 -0.73 -1.60
N ALA A 31 8.66 -1.29 -2.75
CA ALA A 31 8.24 -2.70 -2.86
C ALA A 31 9.45 -3.63 -2.82
N THR A 32 9.72 -4.21 -1.64
CA THR A 32 10.96 -4.92 -1.31
C THR A 32 10.89 -6.43 -1.44
N LYS A 33 9.81 -6.97 -2.02
CA LYS A 33 9.69 -8.41 -2.28
C LYS A 33 10.95 -8.97 -2.93
N THR A 34 11.44 -10.12 -2.45
CA THR A 34 12.67 -10.82 -2.93
C THR A 34 14.00 -10.11 -2.70
N LEU A 35 14.03 -8.96 -2.05
CA LEU A 35 15.28 -8.30 -1.70
C LEU A 35 15.92 -8.93 -0.46
N SER A 36 17.26 -8.96 -0.44
CA SER A 36 18.00 -9.37 0.76
C SER A 36 17.99 -8.27 1.82
N VAL A 37 18.27 -8.64 3.07
CA VAL A 37 18.41 -7.70 4.19
C VAL A 37 19.52 -6.67 3.93
N GLN A 38 20.58 -7.05 3.21
CA GLN A 38 21.65 -6.11 2.82
C GLN A 38 21.12 -5.00 1.90
N HIS A 39 20.27 -5.34 0.92
CA HIS A 39 19.61 -4.33 0.08
C HIS A 39 18.67 -3.43 0.87
N LEU A 40 17.99 -3.95 1.90
CA LEU A 40 17.18 -3.12 2.80
C LEU A 40 18.03 -2.12 3.58
N VAL A 41 19.16 -2.56 4.15
CA VAL A 41 20.11 -1.65 4.83
C VAL A 41 20.58 -0.54 3.89
N MET A 42 20.91 -0.89 2.63
CA MET A 42 21.28 0.11 1.61
C MET A 42 20.13 1.06 1.30
N ALA A 43 18.90 0.57 1.26
CA ALA A 43 17.71 1.37 1.00
C ALA A 43 17.43 2.36 2.15
N ILE A 44 17.54 1.90 3.40
CA ILE A 44 17.38 2.73 4.59
C ILE A 44 18.48 3.82 4.62
N ASN A 45 19.72 3.46 4.32
CA ASN A 45 20.85 4.42 4.21
C ASN A 45 20.68 5.41 3.04
N ALA A 46 19.90 5.06 2.03
CA ALA A 46 19.52 5.97 0.94
C ALA A 46 18.34 6.88 1.30
N GLY A 47 17.73 6.74 2.48
CA GLY A 47 16.65 7.58 2.97
C GLY A 47 15.25 6.96 2.86
N LEU A 48 15.10 5.75 2.32
CA LEU A 48 13.80 5.07 2.30
C LEU A 48 13.35 4.70 3.72
N ARG A 49 12.07 4.88 4.00
CA ARG A 49 11.48 4.63 5.32
C ARG A 49 10.22 3.77 5.26
N ILE A 50 9.52 3.67 4.13
CA ILE A 50 8.29 2.91 3.98
C ILE A 50 8.54 1.72 3.06
N PHE A 51 8.35 0.52 3.58
CA PHE A 51 8.62 -0.74 2.88
C PHE A 51 7.35 -1.54 2.68
N GLY A 52 7.15 -2.01 1.44
CA GLY A 52 6.00 -2.83 1.07
C GLY A 52 6.39 -4.28 0.80
N GLU A 53 5.75 -5.20 1.50
CA GLU A 53 5.97 -6.64 1.33
C GLU A 53 4.77 -7.35 0.70
N ASN A 54 5.05 -8.30 -0.18
CA ASN A 54 4.01 -9.09 -0.84
C ASN A 54 3.71 -10.40 -0.09
N ARG A 55 4.62 -10.86 0.77
CA ARG A 55 4.51 -12.12 1.50
C ARG A 55 4.81 -11.89 2.98
N VAL A 56 3.88 -12.29 3.82
CA VAL A 56 3.97 -12.08 5.28
C VAL A 56 5.26 -12.64 5.86
N GLN A 57 5.58 -13.91 5.56
CA GLN A 57 6.76 -14.57 6.10
C GLN A 57 8.06 -13.88 5.68
N GLU A 58 8.14 -13.45 4.42
CA GLU A 58 9.29 -12.73 3.91
C GLU A 58 9.49 -11.41 4.65
N GLY A 59 8.41 -10.65 4.86
CA GLY A 59 8.44 -9.40 5.63
C GLY A 59 8.93 -9.62 7.06
N LEU A 60 8.34 -10.58 7.77
CA LEU A 60 8.72 -10.88 9.16
C LEU A 60 10.20 -11.31 9.28
N VAL A 61 10.68 -12.18 8.39
CA VAL A 61 12.10 -12.58 8.37
C VAL A 61 13.01 -11.37 8.19
N LYS A 62 12.65 -10.43 7.30
CA LYS A 62 13.42 -9.21 7.07
C LYS A 62 13.40 -8.27 8.27
N MET A 63 12.24 -8.05 8.89
CA MET A 63 12.11 -7.25 10.10
C MET A 63 12.99 -7.80 11.22
N HIS A 64 12.87 -9.10 11.53
CA HIS A 64 13.70 -9.75 12.54
C HIS A 64 15.20 -9.70 12.21
N ALA A 65 15.55 -9.94 10.96
CA ALA A 65 16.95 -9.90 10.55
C ALA A 65 17.55 -8.49 10.59
N LEU A 66 16.74 -7.44 10.44
CA LEU A 66 17.18 -6.06 10.64
C LEU A 66 17.39 -5.76 12.14
N THR A 67 16.43 -6.12 13.01
CA THR A 67 16.53 -5.86 14.46
C THR A 67 17.62 -6.69 15.14
N ALA A 68 17.96 -7.86 14.59
CA ALA A 68 19.06 -8.68 15.09
C ALA A 68 20.46 -8.13 14.74
N ARG A 69 20.57 -7.05 13.95
CA ARG A 69 21.83 -6.40 13.63
C ARG A 69 22.18 -5.38 14.69
N ASP A 70 23.47 -5.28 14.99
CA ASP A 70 24.02 -4.23 15.85
C ASP A 70 24.08 -2.88 15.07
N LEU A 71 22.89 -2.30 14.87
CA LEU A 71 22.69 -1.03 14.18
C LEU A 71 22.16 0.00 15.18
N PRO A 72 22.57 1.28 15.06
CA PRO A 72 22.09 2.33 15.94
C PRO A 72 20.55 2.44 15.93
N GLU A 73 19.94 2.75 17.07
CA GLU A 73 18.48 2.85 17.23
C GLU A 73 17.87 3.83 16.21
N GLN A 74 18.54 4.95 15.94
CA GLN A 74 18.09 5.91 14.93
C GLN A 74 17.97 5.34 13.51
N PHE A 75 18.64 4.21 13.23
CA PHE A 75 18.52 3.51 11.94
C PHE A 75 17.11 2.96 11.73
N PHE A 76 16.45 2.55 12.81
CA PHE A 76 15.10 2.00 12.79
C PHE A 76 14.02 3.07 12.97
N ALA A 77 14.40 4.30 13.33
CA ALA A 77 13.46 5.38 13.54
C ALA A 77 12.64 5.65 12.27
N ASN A 78 11.32 5.72 12.45
CA ASN A 78 10.36 6.02 11.39
C ASN A 78 10.30 4.98 10.24
N LEU A 79 10.78 3.75 10.46
CA LEU A 79 10.52 2.67 9.50
C LEU A 79 9.06 2.26 9.60
N SER A 80 8.42 2.15 8.44
CA SER A 80 7.06 1.68 8.33
C SER A 80 6.96 0.49 7.37
N TRP A 81 6.22 -0.53 7.77
CA TRP A 81 6.06 -1.76 7.02
C TRP A 81 4.61 -1.93 6.57
N HIS A 82 4.42 -2.02 5.28
CA HIS A 82 3.10 -2.16 4.67
C HIS A 82 2.93 -3.54 4.04
N MET A 83 1.81 -4.20 4.31
CA MET A 83 1.42 -5.41 3.59
C MET A 83 0.69 -5.01 2.31
N ILE A 84 1.34 -5.20 1.16
CA ILE A 84 0.83 -4.76 -0.15
C ILE A 84 0.41 -5.92 -1.07
N GLY A 85 0.77 -7.17 -0.73
CA GLY A 85 0.34 -8.37 -1.45
C GLY A 85 -0.95 -8.95 -0.89
N HIS A 86 -1.57 -9.88 -1.63
CA HIS A 86 -2.79 -10.54 -1.18
C HIS A 86 -2.61 -11.23 0.17
N LEU A 87 -3.50 -10.90 1.11
CA LEU A 87 -3.47 -11.42 2.48
C LEU A 87 -4.49 -12.55 2.65
N GLN A 88 -4.00 -13.75 2.84
CA GLN A 88 -4.86 -14.88 3.22
C GLN A 88 -5.30 -14.78 4.68
N LYS A 89 -6.56 -15.14 4.98
CA LYS A 89 -7.14 -15.07 6.33
C LYS A 89 -6.31 -15.81 7.40
N ASN A 90 -5.72 -16.96 7.07
CA ASN A 90 -4.86 -17.72 8.01
C ASN A 90 -3.54 -17.03 8.37
N LYS A 91 -3.15 -15.94 7.66
CA LYS A 91 -1.95 -15.15 7.91
C LYS A 91 -2.22 -13.88 8.73
N VAL A 92 -3.47 -13.55 9.00
CA VAL A 92 -3.88 -12.35 9.77
C VAL A 92 -3.16 -12.29 11.12
N LYS A 93 -3.03 -13.43 11.82
CA LYS A 93 -2.32 -13.52 13.12
C LYS A 93 -0.87 -13.02 13.06
N SER A 94 -0.22 -13.17 11.91
CA SER A 94 1.18 -12.79 11.70
C SER A 94 1.34 -11.38 11.13
N VAL A 95 0.26 -10.75 10.69
CA VAL A 95 0.29 -9.39 10.10
C VAL A 95 -0.09 -8.33 11.12
N VAL A 96 -1.19 -8.57 11.85
CA VAL A 96 -1.69 -7.63 12.86
C VAL A 96 -0.65 -7.44 13.98
N GLY A 97 -0.29 -6.17 14.21
CA GLY A 97 0.73 -5.76 15.16
C GLY A 97 2.18 -5.81 14.65
N ASN A 98 2.41 -6.32 13.41
CA ASN A 98 3.73 -6.33 12.79
C ASN A 98 3.82 -5.42 11.56
N PHE A 99 2.71 -5.12 10.91
CA PHE A 99 2.64 -4.21 9.77
C PHE A 99 1.79 -3.00 10.14
N ASP A 100 2.23 -1.81 9.77
CA ASP A 100 1.54 -0.56 10.09
C ASP A 100 0.26 -0.39 9.26
N LEU A 101 0.29 -0.82 8.00
CA LEU A 101 -0.83 -0.68 7.08
C LEU A 101 -1.00 -1.92 6.19
N ILE A 102 -2.22 -2.42 6.09
CA ILE A 102 -2.59 -3.52 5.18
C ILE A 102 -3.36 -2.93 4.00
N HIS A 103 -2.79 -2.99 2.78
CA HIS A 103 -3.41 -2.41 1.58
C HIS A 103 -4.41 -3.33 0.89
N SER A 104 -4.39 -4.61 1.22
CA SER A 104 -4.98 -5.69 0.41
C SER A 104 -6.21 -6.33 1.05
N VAL A 105 -7.00 -5.55 1.79
CA VAL A 105 -8.25 -6.07 2.37
C VAL A 105 -9.31 -6.11 1.28
N ASP A 106 -9.66 -7.30 0.82
CA ASP A 106 -10.51 -7.55 -0.34
C ASP A 106 -11.89 -8.14 0.01
N SER A 107 -12.20 -8.24 1.27
CA SER A 107 -13.50 -8.74 1.74
C SER A 107 -13.83 -8.30 3.15
N LEU A 108 -15.10 -8.19 3.47
CA LEU A 108 -15.59 -7.95 4.84
C LEU A 108 -15.13 -9.04 5.81
N ALA A 109 -15.12 -10.30 5.36
CA ALA A 109 -14.68 -11.42 6.17
C ALA A 109 -13.18 -11.34 6.55
N LEU A 110 -12.34 -10.72 5.71
CA LEU A 110 -10.95 -10.45 6.03
C LEU A 110 -10.83 -9.27 7.01
N ALA A 111 -11.60 -8.19 6.80
CA ALA A 111 -11.65 -7.05 7.73
C ALA A 111 -12.07 -7.50 9.14
N GLN A 112 -13.11 -8.33 9.25
CA GLN A 112 -13.57 -8.89 10.52
C GLN A 112 -12.49 -9.74 11.20
N ALA A 113 -11.78 -10.59 10.44
CA ALA A 113 -10.69 -11.40 10.99
C ALA A 113 -9.52 -10.53 11.51
N ILE A 114 -9.27 -9.38 10.87
CA ILE A 114 -8.27 -8.39 11.31
C ILE A 114 -8.74 -7.72 12.60
N ASP A 115 -10.02 -7.27 12.69
CA ASP A 115 -10.59 -6.66 13.89
C ASP A 115 -10.54 -7.62 15.09
N ASP A 116 -11.00 -8.86 14.90
CA ASP A 116 -10.98 -9.91 15.94
C ASP A 116 -9.55 -10.17 16.43
N ARG A 117 -8.59 -10.21 15.51
CA ARG A 117 -7.18 -10.40 15.89
C ARG A 117 -6.62 -9.18 16.61
N ALA A 118 -6.86 -7.97 16.12
CA ALA A 118 -6.41 -6.73 16.74
C ALA A 118 -6.95 -6.62 18.17
N ARG A 119 -8.24 -6.91 18.36
CA ARG A 119 -8.86 -7.01 19.68
C ARG A 119 -8.15 -8.02 20.59
N SER A 120 -7.83 -9.22 20.09
CA SER A 120 -7.23 -10.30 20.89
C SER A 120 -5.81 -10.00 21.37
N VAL A 121 -5.14 -9.04 20.79
CA VAL A 121 -3.78 -8.58 21.14
C VAL A 121 -3.75 -7.12 21.58
N GLU A 122 -4.92 -6.57 21.93
CA GLU A 122 -5.11 -5.23 22.50
C GLU A 122 -4.45 -4.12 21.66
N THR A 123 -4.59 -4.20 20.32
CA THR A 123 -4.06 -3.22 19.39
C THR A 123 -5.14 -2.76 18.40
N SER A 124 -4.78 -1.85 17.52
CA SER A 124 -5.59 -1.48 16.35
C SER A 124 -4.77 -1.63 15.07
N GLN A 125 -5.45 -1.81 13.93
CA GLN A 125 -4.82 -2.03 12.64
C GLN A 125 -5.36 -1.06 11.59
N GLN A 126 -4.47 -0.35 10.92
CA GLN A 126 -4.82 0.45 9.76
C GLN A 126 -4.96 -0.44 8.52
N ILE A 127 -6.00 -0.19 7.73
CA ILE A 127 -6.28 -0.93 6.51
C ILE A 127 -6.68 -0.01 5.35
N LEU A 128 -6.47 -0.51 4.12
CA LEU A 128 -7.13 -0.02 2.91
C LEU A 128 -7.99 -1.14 2.32
N LEU A 129 -9.14 -0.79 1.75
CA LEU A 129 -9.91 -1.72 0.96
C LEU A 129 -9.34 -1.84 -0.45
N GLN A 130 -9.03 -3.06 -0.84
CA GLN A 130 -8.64 -3.35 -2.22
C GLN A 130 -9.88 -3.44 -3.10
N VAL A 131 -9.92 -2.62 -4.15
CA VAL A 131 -11.04 -2.53 -5.10
C VAL A 131 -10.60 -3.02 -6.48
N ASN A 132 -11.33 -3.97 -7.02
CA ASN A 132 -11.18 -4.45 -8.39
C ASN A 132 -11.96 -3.54 -9.34
N VAL A 133 -11.39 -2.39 -9.66
CA VAL A 133 -12.03 -1.38 -10.53
C VAL A 133 -12.15 -1.86 -11.98
N SER A 134 -11.22 -2.73 -12.44
CA SER A 134 -11.25 -3.25 -13.81
C SER A 134 -12.34 -4.31 -14.04
N GLY A 135 -12.83 -4.95 -12.98
CA GLY A 135 -13.82 -6.02 -13.07
C GLY A 135 -13.27 -7.36 -13.58
N GLU A 136 -11.95 -7.51 -13.74
CA GLU A 136 -11.36 -8.78 -14.19
C GLU A 136 -11.50 -9.86 -13.10
N SER A 137 -12.12 -10.99 -13.43
CA SER A 137 -12.39 -12.09 -12.49
C SER A 137 -11.14 -12.74 -11.90
N SER A 138 -9.99 -12.60 -12.56
CA SER A 138 -8.69 -13.10 -12.10
C SER A 138 -8.04 -12.23 -11.01
N LYS A 139 -8.60 -11.05 -10.70
CA LYS A 139 -8.02 -10.10 -9.74
C LYS A 139 -8.75 -10.10 -8.42
N TYR A 140 -7.96 -9.97 -7.36
CA TYR A 140 -8.47 -9.73 -6.01
C TYR A 140 -9.04 -8.32 -5.88
N GLY A 141 -9.95 -8.15 -4.95
CA GLY A 141 -10.56 -6.87 -4.60
C GLY A 141 -12.08 -6.91 -4.64
N LEU A 142 -12.69 -6.05 -3.86
CA LEU A 142 -14.13 -5.82 -3.86
C LEU A 142 -14.58 -5.23 -5.19
N SER A 143 -15.77 -5.63 -5.66
CA SER A 143 -16.43 -4.89 -6.75
C SER A 143 -16.72 -3.45 -6.29
N PRO A 144 -16.57 -2.43 -7.15
CA PRO A 144 -16.95 -1.07 -6.81
C PRO A 144 -18.36 -0.91 -6.26
N THR A 145 -19.29 -1.78 -6.67
CA THR A 145 -20.70 -1.76 -6.26
C THR A 145 -20.95 -2.12 -4.80
N VAL A 146 -20.03 -2.88 -4.17
CA VAL A 146 -20.19 -3.32 -2.78
C VAL A 146 -19.27 -2.57 -1.80
N VAL A 147 -18.35 -1.72 -2.30
CA VAL A 147 -17.39 -1.00 -1.43
C VAL A 147 -18.13 -0.15 -0.40
N ARG A 148 -19.13 0.62 -0.83
CA ARG A 148 -19.90 1.51 0.06
C ARG A 148 -20.53 0.75 1.23
N SER A 149 -21.27 -0.33 0.96
CA SER A 149 -21.86 -1.14 2.03
C SER A 149 -20.80 -1.78 2.94
N THR A 150 -19.68 -2.22 2.37
CA THR A 150 -18.55 -2.77 3.16
C THR A 150 -17.93 -1.70 4.07
N VAL A 151 -17.82 -0.46 3.62
CA VAL A 151 -17.33 0.66 4.45
C VAL A 151 -18.24 0.90 5.65
N HIS A 152 -19.55 0.94 5.44
CA HIS A 152 -20.51 1.09 6.55
C HIS A 152 -20.42 -0.04 7.59
N GLU A 153 -20.18 -1.28 7.15
CA GLU A 153 -19.98 -2.39 8.09
C GLU A 153 -18.67 -2.30 8.84
N ILE A 154 -17.58 -1.87 8.17
CA ILE A 154 -16.26 -1.68 8.80
C ILE A 154 -16.30 -0.51 9.80
N ALA A 155 -17.08 0.54 9.56
CA ALA A 155 -17.23 1.69 10.46
C ALA A 155 -17.65 1.28 11.88
N SER A 156 -18.34 0.15 12.04
CA SER A 156 -18.71 -0.39 13.36
C SER A 156 -17.61 -1.16 14.09
N MET A 157 -16.49 -1.47 13.40
CA MET A 157 -15.34 -2.20 13.96
C MET A 157 -14.50 -1.27 14.84
N LYS A 158 -14.09 -1.75 16.01
CA LYS A 158 -13.42 -0.91 17.01
C LYS A 158 -11.89 -0.96 16.92
N HIS A 159 -11.35 -2.00 16.31
CA HIS A 159 -9.90 -2.26 16.27
C HIS A 159 -9.33 -2.20 14.85
N VAL A 160 -10.15 -1.79 13.87
CA VAL A 160 -9.75 -1.53 12.49
C VAL A 160 -9.96 -0.06 12.17
N HIS A 161 -8.96 0.57 11.57
CA HIS A 161 -9.05 1.94 11.07
C HIS A 161 -8.96 1.92 9.56
N LEU A 162 -10.08 2.17 8.89
CA LEU A 162 -10.13 2.28 7.45
C LEU A 162 -9.62 3.65 7.00
N ARG A 163 -8.47 3.65 6.30
CA ARG A 163 -7.76 4.86 5.88
C ARG A 163 -7.98 5.22 4.40
N GLY A 164 -8.54 4.32 3.61
CA GLY A 164 -8.72 4.59 2.20
C GLY A 164 -8.87 3.36 1.33
N LEU A 165 -8.59 3.53 0.04
CA LEU A 165 -8.76 2.51 -0.99
C LEU A 165 -7.43 2.17 -1.69
N MET A 166 -7.35 0.95 -2.21
CA MET A 166 -6.23 0.49 -3.03
C MET A 166 -6.74 -0.15 -4.32
N THR A 167 -6.02 0.02 -5.42
CA THR A 167 -6.25 -0.75 -6.65
C THR A 167 -4.96 -1.11 -7.37
N ILE A 168 -5.07 -2.14 -8.24
CA ILE A 168 -4.02 -2.58 -9.16
C ILE A 168 -4.66 -2.67 -10.54
N PRO A 169 -4.26 -1.80 -11.50
CA PRO A 169 -4.82 -1.82 -12.84
C PRO A 169 -4.36 -3.06 -13.63
N PRO A 170 -4.97 -3.38 -14.78
CA PRO A 170 -4.49 -4.41 -15.70
C PRO A 170 -3.06 -4.17 -16.15
N PHE A 171 -2.26 -5.24 -16.24
CA PHE A 171 -0.84 -5.13 -16.64
C PHE A 171 -0.66 -4.61 -18.07
N ALA A 172 -1.57 -4.97 -18.98
CA ALA A 172 -1.50 -4.62 -20.41
C ALA A 172 -2.49 -3.50 -20.79
N GLY A 173 -2.92 -2.67 -19.84
CA GLY A 173 -3.84 -1.56 -20.11
C GLY A 173 -3.16 -0.41 -20.86
N THR A 174 -3.91 0.26 -21.73
CA THR A 174 -3.47 1.54 -22.32
C THR A 174 -3.44 2.62 -21.24
N GLU A 175 -2.65 3.70 -21.47
CA GLU A 175 -2.64 4.85 -20.54
C GLU A 175 -4.07 5.37 -20.24
N LYS A 176 -4.91 5.50 -21.26
CA LYS A 176 -6.30 5.95 -21.12
C LYS A 176 -7.11 5.05 -20.19
N GLN A 177 -6.95 3.73 -20.32
CA GLN A 177 -7.63 2.75 -19.45
C GLN A 177 -7.12 2.82 -18.00
N THR A 178 -5.80 2.87 -17.82
CA THR A 178 -5.16 2.99 -16.51
C THR A 178 -5.60 4.26 -15.80
N ARG A 179 -5.60 5.39 -16.50
CA ARG A 179 -6.08 6.69 -16.00
C ARG A 179 -7.55 6.63 -15.57
N ALA A 180 -8.40 6.01 -16.38
CA ALA A 180 -9.82 5.84 -16.06
C ALA A 180 -10.04 5.01 -14.78
N ILE A 181 -9.24 3.96 -14.56
CA ILE A 181 -9.29 3.13 -13.35
C ILE A 181 -8.90 3.94 -12.11
N PHE A 182 -7.80 4.69 -12.16
CA PHE A 182 -7.35 5.52 -11.03
C PHE A 182 -8.35 6.63 -10.72
N ARG A 183 -8.87 7.30 -11.73
CA ARG A 183 -9.93 8.31 -11.57
C ARG A 183 -11.17 7.71 -10.94
N ARG A 184 -11.61 6.52 -11.36
CA ARG A 184 -12.77 5.86 -10.79
C ARG A 184 -12.58 5.50 -9.31
N LEU A 185 -11.37 5.03 -8.93
CA LEU A 185 -11.04 4.77 -7.53
C LEU A 185 -11.13 6.05 -6.69
N ARG A 186 -10.53 7.15 -7.18
CA ARG A 186 -10.61 8.46 -6.51
C ARG A 186 -12.05 8.93 -6.35
N SER A 187 -12.84 8.90 -7.43
CA SER A 187 -14.25 9.29 -7.38
C SER A 187 -15.02 8.48 -6.34
N LEU A 188 -14.81 7.15 -6.30
CA LEU A 188 -15.45 6.29 -5.31
C LEU A 188 -15.09 6.66 -3.87
N ALA A 189 -13.81 6.93 -3.60
CA ALA A 189 -13.37 7.39 -2.28
C ALA A 189 -14.02 8.73 -1.92
N THR A 190 -14.02 9.71 -2.83
CA THR A 190 -14.63 11.03 -2.60
C THR A 190 -16.14 10.93 -2.39
N GLU A 191 -16.84 10.09 -3.16
CA GLU A 191 -18.27 9.86 -3.02
C GLU A 191 -18.61 9.32 -1.61
N ILE A 192 -17.82 8.34 -1.11
CA ILE A 192 -18.08 7.74 0.22
C ILE A 192 -17.64 8.70 1.34
N GLU A 193 -16.50 9.39 1.19
CA GLU A 193 -16.02 10.38 2.17
C GLU A 193 -17.05 11.49 2.39
N SER A 194 -17.78 11.90 1.33
CA SER A 194 -18.83 12.91 1.42
C SER A 194 -20.04 12.51 2.28
N GLU A 195 -20.18 11.23 2.62
CA GLU A 195 -21.22 10.73 3.53
C GLU A 195 -20.89 10.98 5.00
N ALA A 196 -19.67 11.41 5.31
CA ALA A 196 -19.18 11.71 6.66
C ALA A 196 -19.49 10.57 7.67
N ILE A 197 -19.14 9.34 7.30
CA ILE A 197 -19.37 8.14 8.11
C ILE A 197 -18.45 8.18 9.32
N ASP A 198 -18.99 8.13 10.52
CA ASP A 198 -18.24 8.15 11.76
C ASP A 198 -17.16 7.05 11.80
N GLY A 199 -15.93 7.42 12.14
CA GLY A 199 -14.79 6.48 12.24
C GLY A 199 -14.18 6.06 10.91
N VAL A 200 -14.61 6.63 9.79
CA VAL A 200 -14.07 6.37 8.44
C VAL A 200 -13.34 7.60 7.92
N GLU A 201 -12.12 7.40 7.42
CA GLU A 201 -11.31 8.43 6.76
C GLU A 201 -10.73 7.84 5.47
N LEU A 202 -11.32 8.17 4.31
CA LEU A 202 -10.86 7.66 3.01
C LEU A 202 -9.85 8.61 2.34
N THR A 203 -8.89 9.11 3.12
CA THR A 203 -7.88 10.07 2.68
C THR A 203 -6.76 9.43 1.86
N GLU A 204 -6.63 8.10 1.91
CA GLU A 204 -5.53 7.39 1.29
C GLU A 204 -5.93 6.68 0.01
N LEU A 205 -5.17 6.93 -1.06
CA LEU A 205 -5.32 6.26 -2.34
C LEU A 205 -4.00 5.56 -2.71
N SER A 206 -3.95 4.25 -2.46
CA SER A 206 -2.81 3.42 -2.82
C SER A 206 -2.99 2.88 -4.23
N MET A 207 -2.38 3.54 -5.21
CA MET A 207 -2.44 3.17 -6.61
C MET A 207 -1.20 3.67 -7.35
N GLY A 208 -0.81 2.98 -8.42
CA GLY A 208 0.40 3.25 -9.17
C GLY A 208 1.60 2.41 -8.72
N MET A 209 2.29 1.88 -9.71
CA MET A 209 3.51 1.07 -9.60
C MET A 209 4.58 1.60 -10.56
N SER A 210 5.69 0.88 -10.74
CA SER A 210 6.84 1.35 -11.53
C SER A 210 6.51 1.82 -12.95
N ASP A 211 5.44 1.32 -13.56
CA ASP A 211 5.11 1.61 -14.95
C ASP A 211 4.01 2.70 -15.10
N ASP A 212 3.29 3.03 -14.02
CA ASP A 212 2.09 3.86 -14.09
C ASP A 212 1.92 4.84 -12.92
N TYR A 213 2.94 4.96 -12.04
CA TYR A 213 2.83 5.81 -10.85
C TYR A 213 2.67 7.30 -11.18
N GLU A 214 3.25 7.80 -12.27
CA GLU A 214 3.10 9.21 -12.67
C GLU A 214 1.64 9.50 -13.01
N ILE A 215 1.00 8.62 -13.79
CA ILE A 215 -0.43 8.71 -14.11
C ILE A 215 -1.27 8.61 -12.83
N ALA A 216 -0.89 7.71 -11.90
CA ALA A 216 -1.60 7.57 -10.64
C ALA A 216 -1.53 8.84 -9.78
N ILE A 217 -0.37 9.50 -9.74
CA ILE A 217 -0.18 10.78 -9.03
C ILE A 217 -1.04 11.87 -9.64
N GLU A 218 -1.05 11.99 -10.97
CA GLU A 218 -1.90 12.95 -11.70
C GLU A 218 -3.40 12.70 -11.42
N GLU A 219 -3.79 11.44 -11.20
CA GLU A 219 -5.17 11.07 -10.84
C GLU A 219 -5.43 11.04 -9.32
N GLY A 220 -4.48 11.47 -8.49
CA GLY A 220 -4.69 11.71 -7.07
C GLY A 220 -4.14 10.66 -6.11
N ALA A 221 -3.24 9.76 -6.53
CA ALA A 221 -2.58 8.82 -5.61
C ALA A 221 -1.92 9.55 -4.45
N THR A 222 -2.09 9.03 -3.23
CA THR A 222 -1.37 9.47 -2.02
C THR A 222 -0.24 8.52 -1.66
N MET A 223 -0.28 7.30 -2.22
CA MET A 223 0.75 6.27 -2.07
C MET A 223 1.03 5.60 -3.41
N VAL A 224 2.31 5.55 -3.79
CA VAL A 224 2.79 4.79 -4.96
C VAL A 224 3.72 3.67 -4.50
N ARG A 225 3.62 2.49 -5.15
CA ARG A 225 4.36 1.27 -4.76
C ARG A 225 5.41 0.93 -5.81
N ILE A 226 6.64 1.34 -5.59
CA ILE A 226 7.71 1.25 -6.59
C ILE A 226 8.76 0.21 -6.17
N GLY A 227 9.01 -0.75 -7.04
CA GLY A 227 10.04 -1.78 -6.84
C GLY A 227 11.12 -1.69 -7.91
N ARG A 228 10.80 -2.05 -9.17
CA ARG A 228 11.76 -2.06 -10.28
C ARG A 228 12.41 -0.71 -10.54
N GLY A 229 11.67 0.37 -10.43
CA GLY A 229 12.20 1.72 -10.61
C GLY A 229 13.34 2.08 -9.65
N ILE A 230 13.38 1.48 -8.46
CA ILE A 230 14.42 1.76 -7.45
C ILE A 230 15.50 0.68 -7.42
N PHE A 231 15.11 -0.60 -7.49
CA PHE A 231 15.99 -1.74 -7.24
C PHE A 231 16.47 -2.44 -8.53
N GLY A 232 15.97 -1.99 -9.68
CA GLY A 232 16.28 -2.59 -10.98
C GLY A 232 15.46 -3.85 -11.27
N GLU A 233 15.67 -4.43 -12.46
CA GLU A 233 15.09 -5.71 -12.85
C GLU A 233 15.68 -6.86 -12.02
N ARG A 234 14.83 -7.82 -11.70
CA ARG A 234 15.24 -8.97 -10.89
C ARG A 234 15.96 -9.98 -11.76
N LYS A 235 17.15 -10.41 -11.33
CA LYS A 235 17.72 -11.64 -11.84
C LYS A 235 16.85 -12.78 -11.29
N VAL A 236 16.11 -13.44 -12.18
CA VAL A 236 15.49 -14.74 -11.86
C VAL A 236 16.67 -15.69 -11.61
N VAL A 237 16.93 -16.02 -10.35
CA VAL A 237 17.83 -17.12 -10.02
C VAL A 237 17.02 -18.38 -10.34
N SER A 238 17.34 -18.99 -11.48
CA SER A 238 16.86 -20.29 -11.92
C SER A 238 17.37 -21.40 -11.00
#